data_21858aa169e1768433af0e14668e7d4a
#
_entry.id   21858aa169e1768433af0e14668e7d4a
#
_cell.length_a   1.000
_cell.length_b   1.000
_cell.length_c   1.000
_cell.angle_alpha   90.00
_cell.angle_beta   90.00
_cell.angle_gamma   90.00
#
_symmetry.space_group_name_H-M   'P 1'
#
loop_
_entity.id
_entity.type
_entity.pdbx_description
1 polymer ?
#
loop_
_entity_poly.entity_id
_entity_poly.type
_entity_poly.pdbx_seq_one_letter_code
_entity_poly.pdbx_strand_id
1 'polypeptide(L)'
;MKFIYALLSIVLLAGLGLLVAGQAGMLEGTAPQKLGVLEGKLRPPSDTPNSVSSQADLYPDHPQQKYARIAPFTFSGDGHQAMQTLANVLSGMHETRVVKQEADYLYAQSTTTWLRFTDDLEFWLDPARNVIQVRSASRMGKKD
;
A
#
# COMPACT_ATOMS: atom_id res chain seq x y z
N MET A 1 23.79 -2.13 38.19
CA MET A 1 24.29 -2.87 37.01
C MET A 1 23.38 -4.04 36.63
N LYS A 2 22.98 -4.95 37.55
CA LYS A 2 22.10 -6.11 37.20
C LYS A 2 20.77 -5.73 36.61
N PHE A 3 20.12 -4.65 37.07
CA PHE A 3 18.86 -4.14 36.48
C PHE A 3 19.00 -3.64 35.05
N ILE A 4 20.14 -3.01 34.72
CA ILE A 4 20.40 -2.52 33.37
C ILE A 4 20.57 -3.69 32.39
N TYR A 5 21.31 -4.73 32.82
CA TYR A 5 21.46 -5.92 31.97
C TYR A 5 20.15 -6.68 31.81
N ALA A 6 19.32 -6.77 32.85
CA ALA A 6 17.99 -7.36 32.74
C ALA A 6 17.09 -6.58 31.77
N LEU A 7 17.07 -5.25 31.89
CA LEU A 7 16.31 -4.40 30.97
C LEU A 7 16.78 -4.55 29.52
N LEU A 8 18.09 -4.50 29.30
CA LEU A 8 18.66 -4.69 27.95
C LEU A 8 18.34 -6.06 27.38
N SER A 9 18.38 -7.11 28.20
CA SER A 9 18.00 -8.46 27.77
C SER A 9 16.52 -8.54 27.36
N ILE A 10 15.63 -7.92 28.12
CA ILE A 10 14.19 -7.88 27.81
C ILE A 10 13.95 -7.16 26.48
N VAL A 11 14.57 -6.00 26.26
CA VAL A 11 14.44 -5.23 25.01
C VAL A 11 14.97 -6.03 23.83
N LEU A 12 16.12 -6.70 23.97
CA LEU A 12 16.70 -7.54 22.94
C LEU A 12 15.78 -8.72 22.57
N LEU A 13 15.26 -9.42 23.58
CA LEU A 13 14.35 -10.55 23.37
C LEU A 13 13.03 -10.11 22.74
N ALA A 14 12.49 -8.96 23.15
CA ALA A 14 11.30 -8.39 22.52
C ALA A 14 11.54 -8.03 21.05
N GLY A 15 12.67 -7.38 20.72
CA GLY A 15 13.06 -7.08 19.34
C GLY A 15 13.24 -8.33 18.50
N LEU A 16 13.90 -9.35 19.01
CA LEU A 16 14.05 -10.64 18.35
C LEU A 16 12.70 -11.33 18.14
N GLY A 17 11.82 -11.29 19.13
CA GLY A 17 10.45 -11.83 19.03
C GLY A 17 9.64 -11.16 17.92
N LEU A 18 9.72 -9.83 17.80
CA LEU A 18 9.08 -9.10 16.71
C LEU A 18 9.63 -9.48 15.33
N LEU A 19 10.95 -9.63 15.21
CA LEU A 19 11.59 -10.07 13.96
C LEU A 19 11.11 -11.48 13.56
N VAL A 20 11.09 -12.40 14.52
CA VAL A 20 10.61 -13.78 14.28
C VAL A 20 9.13 -13.76 13.87
N ALA A 21 8.29 -12.99 14.56
CA ALA A 21 6.88 -12.86 14.22
C ALA A 21 6.70 -12.27 12.81
N GLY A 22 7.49 -11.25 12.43
CA GLY A 22 7.50 -10.69 11.09
C GLY A 22 7.89 -11.73 10.03
N GLN A 23 9.00 -12.42 10.22
CA GLN A 23 9.48 -13.44 9.28
C GLN A 23 8.53 -14.66 9.19
N ALA A 24 7.76 -14.95 10.23
CA ALA A 24 6.70 -15.94 10.21
C ALA A 24 5.41 -15.47 9.51
N GLY A 25 5.38 -14.24 8.97
CA GLY A 25 4.21 -13.66 8.29
C GLY A 25 3.09 -13.19 9.22
N MET A 26 3.30 -13.20 10.54
CA MET A 26 2.27 -12.80 11.51
C MET A 26 1.93 -11.30 11.44
N LEU A 27 2.80 -10.49 10.84
CA LEU A 27 2.64 -9.05 10.69
C LEU A 27 2.26 -8.62 9.26
N GLU A 28 2.06 -9.55 8.34
CA GLU A 28 1.67 -9.24 6.94
C GLU A 28 0.25 -8.66 6.82
N GLY A 29 -0.58 -8.87 7.82
CA GLY A 29 -1.98 -8.46 7.81
C GLY A 29 -2.83 -9.29 6.85
N THR A 30 -4.09 -8.91 6.67
CA THR A 30 -5.03 -9.62 5.79
C THR A 30 -5.12 -8.94 4.44
N ALA A 31 -4.94 -9.71 3.37
CA ALA A 31 -5.11 -9.21 2.01
C ALA A 31 -6.55 -8.73 1.77
N PRO A 32 -6.74 -7.60 1.09
CA PRO A 32 -8.06 -7.08 0.81
C PRO A 32 -8.83 -8.02 -0.14
N GLN A 33 -10.11 -8.26 0.17
CA GLN A 33 -10.96 -9.15 -0.63
C GLN A 33 -11.50 -8.50 -1.90
N LYS A 34 -11.66 -7.17 -1.90
CA LYS A 34 -12.23 -6.42 -3.02
C LYS A 34 -11.21 -5.40 -3.51
N LEU A 35 -10.53 -5.73 -4.59
CA LEU A 35 -9.60 -4.86 -5.30
C LEU A 35 -10.18 -4.52 -6.68
N GLY A 36 -9.69 -3.45 -7.27
CA GLY A 36 -10.06 -3.03 -8.61
C GLY A 36 -10.89 -1.76 -8.65
N VAL A 37 -11.38 -1.47 -9.84
CA VAL A 37 -12.13 -0.26 -10.15
C VAL A 37 -13.62 -0.59 -10.22
N LEU A 38 -14.42 0.16 -9.47
CA LEU A 38 -15.88 0.07 -9.52
C LEU A 38 -16.44 1.45 -9.89
N GLU A 39 -17.19 1.51 -10.98
CA GLU A 39 -17.81 2.77 -11.48
C GLU A 39 -16.78 3.93 -11.62
N GLY A 40 -15.59 3.65 -12.14
CA GLY A 40 -14.53 4.64 -12.33
C GLY A 40 -13.86 5.09 -11.02
N LYS A 41 -13.95 4.29 -9.97
CA LYS A 41 -13.36 4.59 -8.67
C LYS A 41 -12.56 3.42 -8.13
N LEU A 42 -11.40 3.71 -7.59
CA LEU A 42 -10.72 2.85 -6.64
C LEU A 42 -11.46 2.87 -5.30
N ARG A 43 -11.15 1.93 -4.43
CA ARG A 43 -11.79 1.89 -3.09
C ARG A 43 -11.62 3.22 -2.33
N PRO A 44 -12.56 3.55 -1.43
CA PRO A 44 -12.42 4.72 -0.56
C PRO A 44 -11.15 4.64 0.31
N PRO A 45 -10.73 5.74 0.91
CA PRO A 45 -9.71 5.71 1.96
C PRO A 45 -10.10 4.72 3.06
N SER A 46 -9.12 4.23 3.80
CA SER A 46 -9.36 3.43 5.00
C SER A 46 -9.92 4.31 6.13
N ASP A 47 -10.65 3.72 7.08
CA ASP A 47 -11.22 4.46 8.21
C ASP A 47 -10.16 5.01 9.17
N THR A 48 -8.95 4.48 9.10
CA THR A 48 -7.78 4.94 9.85
C THR A 48 -6.75 5.60 8.92
N PRO A 49 -5.82 6.44 9.45
CA PRO A 49 -4.82 7.14 8.65
C PRO A 49 -3.69 6.22 8.18
N ASN A 50 -4.03 5.16 7.47
CA ASN A 50 -3.10 4.16 6.91
C ASN A 50 -3.25 3.98 5.40
N SER A 51 -3.94 4.87 4.72
CA SER A 51 -4.09 4.81 3.26
C SER A 51 -4.02 6.19 2.63
N VAL A 52 -3.55 6.23 1.39
CA VAL A 52 -3.59 7.41 0.52
C VAL A 52 -4.30 7.07 -0.79
N SER A 53 -4.93 8.07 -1.41
CA SER A 53 -5.65 7.92 -2.66
C SER A 53 -5.70 9.22 -3.45
N SER A 54 -5.44 9.15 -4.74
CA SER A 54 -5.62 10.26 -5.66
C SER A 54 -7.10 10.58 -5.93
N GLN A 55 -7.99 9.69 -5.53
CA GLN A 55 -9.43 9.87 -5.63
C GLN A 55 -10.09 10.17 -4.27
N ALA A 56 -9.32 10.58 -3.26
CA ALA A 56 -9.86 10.92 -1.93
C ALA A 56 -10.95 12.00 -1.99
N ASP A 57 -10.89 12.92 -2.95
CA ASP A 57 -11.88 13.98 -3.13
C ASP A 57 -13.25 13.50 -3.62
N LEU A 58 -13.34 12.27 -4.11
CA LEU A 58 -14.61 11.63 -4.45
C LEU A 58 -15.40 11.15 -3.23
N TYR A 59 -14.80 11.26 -2.03
CA TYR A 59 -15.34 10.82 -0.75
C TYR A 59 -15.35 11.99 0.26
N PRO A 60 -16.10 13.08 0.02
CA PRO A 60 -16.01 14.34 0.79
C PRO A 60 -16.35 14.17 2.27
N ASP A 61 -17.27 13.24 2.59
CA ASP A 61 -17.71 12.98 3.96
C ASP A 61 -16.84 11.96 4.70
N HIS A 62 -15.79 11.42 4.04
CA HIS A 62 -14.93 10.42 4.66
C HIS A 62 -13.99 11.05 5.70
N PRO A 63 -13.91 10.52 6.94
CA PRO A 63 -13.14 11.12 8.03
C PRO A 63 -11.65 11.27 7.71
N GLN A 64 -11.10 10.39 6.87
CA GLN A 64 -9.69 10.42 6.45
C GLN A 64 -9.46 11.10 5.10
N GLN A 65 -10.46 11.75 4.49
CA GLN A 65 -10.38 12.35 3.16
C GLN A 65 -9.17 13.29 3.01
N LYS A 66 -8.98 14.20 3.98
CA LYS A 66 -7.87 15.17 3.95
C LYS A 66 -6.50 14.51 4.10
N TYR A 67 -6.40 13.52 4.97
CA TYR A 67 -5.18 12.76 5.19
C TYR A 67 -4.81 11.93 3.97
N ALA A 68 -5.79 11.28 3.38
CA ALA A 68 -5.58 10.34 2.27
C ALA A 68 -5.26 11.02 0.93
N ARG A 69 -5.48 12.32 0.80
CA ARG A 69 -5.36 13.04 -0.47
C ARG A 69 -3.91 13.06 -1.00
N ILE A 70 -3.73 12.54 -2.19
CA ILE A 70 -2.50 12.67 -3.00
C ILE A 70 -2.87 13.06 -4.43
N ALA A 71 -1.89 13.52 -5.22
CA ALA A 71 -2.08 13.74 -6.65
C ALA A 71 -2.03 12.41 -7.42
N PRO A 72 -2.78 12.28 -8.53
CA PRO A 72 -2.58 11.17 -9.47
C PRO A 72 -1.24 11.31 -10.19
N PHE A 73 -0.77 10.23 -10.81
CA PHE A 73 0.39 10.29 -11.69
C PHE A 73 0.00 10.84 -13.04
N THR A 74 0.74 11.82 -13.50
CA THR A 74 0.65 12.34 -14.87
C THR A 74 1.65 11.62 -15.76
N PHE A 75 1.35 11.51 -17.04
CA PHE A 75 2.24 10.92 -18.04
C PHE A 75 2.14 11.70 -19.36
N SER A 76 3.10 11.46 -20.25
CA SER A 76 3.09 11.99 -21.61
C SER A 76 2.98 10.83 -22.61
N GLY A 77 2.19 11.02 -23.68
CA GLY A 77 2.02 10.01 -24.71
C GLY A 77 0.94 8.97 -24.37
N ASP A 78 1.21 7.72 -24.67
CA ASP A 78 0.24 6.63 -24.54
C ASP A 78 0.13 6.14 -23.09
N GLY A 79 -1.10 6.09 -22.56
CA GLY A 79 -1.39 5.70 -21.20
C GLY A 79 -1.11 4.22 -20.91
N HIS A 80 -1.35 3.33 -21.87
CA HIS A 80 -1.04 1.90 -21.69
C HIS A 80 0.46 1.67 -21.67
N GLN A 81 1.23 2.43 -22.45
CA GLN A 81 2.69 2.40 -22.36
C GLN A 81 3.18 2.94 -21.02
N ALA A 82 2.53 3.98 -20.47
CA ALA A 82 2.82 4.48 -19.11
C ALA A 82 2.53 3.43 -18.05
N MET A 83 1.41 2.70 -18.15
CA MET A 83 1.09 1.58 -17.23
C MET A 83 2.11 0.45 -17.33
N GLN A 84 2.56 0.10 -18.54
CA GLN A 84 3.61 -0.91 -18.73
C GLN A 84 4.94 -0.46 -18.12
N THR A 85 5.31 0.81 -18.29
CA THR A 85 6.51 1.39 -17.68
C THR A 85 6.42 1.34 -16.15
N LEU A 86 5.26 1.70 -15.58
CA LEU A 86 5.01 1.61 -14.15
C LEU A 86 5.15 0.17 -13.62
N ALA A 87 4.58 -0.80 -14.33
CA ALA A 87 4.71 -2.22 -13.97
C ALA A 87 6.17 -2.68 -13.97
N ASN A 88 6.97 -2.26 -14.95
CA ASN A 88 8.39 -2.58 -15.03
C ASN A 88 9.18 -1.95 -13.86
N VAL A 89 8.88 -0.68 -13.53
CA VAL A 89 9.51 0.00 -12.39
C VAL A 89 9.18 -0.73 -11.09
N LEU A 90 7.91 -1.04 -10.83
CA LEU A 90 7.48 -1.76 -9.62
C LEU A 90 8.11 -3.15 -9.53
N SER A 91 8.23 -3.87 -10.65
CA SER A 91 8.86 -5.19 -10.70
C SER A 91 10.37 -5.14 -10.43
N GLY A 92 11.01 -4.01 -10.66
CA GLY A 92 12.42 -3.78 -10.34
C GLY A 92 12.68 -3.37 -8.89
N MET A 93 11.65 -3.06 -8.12
CA MET A 93 11.78 -2.65 -6.71
C MET A 93 11.88 -3.88 -5.80
N HIS A 94 12.93 -3.92 -4.96
CA HIS A 94 13.27 -5.09 -4.13
C HIS A 94 12.12 -5.58 -3.22
N GLU A 95 11.34 -4.68 -2.64
CA GLU A 95 10.27 -5.00 -1.68
C GLU A 95 8.88 -5.05 -2.34
N THR A 96 8.80 -4.92 -3.67
CA THR A 96 7.53 -4.80 -4.38
C THR A 96 7.33 -5.97 -5.34
N ARG A 97 6.12 -6.53 -5.34
CA ARG A 97 5.69 -7.58 -6.25
C ARG A 97 4.43 -7.16 -6.98
N VAL A 98 4.47 -7.14 -8.30
CA VAL A 98 3.27 -7.03 -9.14
C VAL A 98 2.48 -8.34 -9.02
N VAL A 99 1.23 -8.24 -8.57
CA VAL A 99 0.34 -9.39 -8.32
C VAL A 99 -0.65 -9.56 -9.46
N LYS A 100 -1.16 -8.44 -9.99
CA LYS A 100 -2.12 -8.43 -11.10
C LYS A 100 -1.76 -7.29 -12.05
N GLN A 101 -1.75 -7.58 -13.34
CA GLN A 101 -1.52 -6.60 -14.39
C GLN A 101 -2.55 -6.80 -15.51
N GLU A 102 -3.29 -5.75 -15.80
CA GLU A 102 -4.24 -5.62 -16.90
C GLU A 102 -3.85 -4.40 -17.75
N ALA A 103 -4.53 -4.17 -18.84
CA ALA A 103 -4.19 -3.06 -19.74
C ALA A 103 -4.30 -1.69 -19.03
N ASP A 104 -5.30 -1.51 -18.20
CA ASP A 104 -5.64 -0.25 -17.51
C ASP A 104 -5.57 -0.34 -15.98
N TYR A 105 -5.27 -1.52 -15.41
CA TYR A 105 -5.23 -1.72 -13.96
C TYR A 105 -4.02 -2.52 -13.53
N LEU A 106 -3.38 -2.10 -12.45
CA LEU A 106 -2.23 -2.75 -11.84
C LEU A 106 -2.43 -2.87 -10.33
N TYR A 107 -2.20 -4.04 -9.80
CA TYR A 107 -2.13 -4.27 -8.36
C TYR A 107 -0.77 -4.83 -7.99
N ALA A 108 -0.14 -4.20 -7.01
CA ALA A 108 1.13 -4.63 -6.45
C ALA A 108 1.07 -4.67 -4.93
N GLN A 109 1.98 -5.42 -4.34
CA GLN A 109 2.21 -5.51 -2.91
C GLN A 109 3.62 -5.06 -2.61
N SER A 110 3.77 -4.16 -1.63
CA SER A 110 5.07 -3.78 -1.09
C SER A 110 5.18 -4.34 0.33
N THR A 111 6.26 -5.12 0.59
CA THR A 111 6.43 -5.82 1.87
C THR A 111 7.80 -5.50 2.44
N THR A 112 7.83 -4.91 3.64
CA THR A 112 9.09 -4.55 4.29
C THR A 112 9.94 -5.77 4.62
N THR A 113 11.25 -5.65 4.43
CA THR A 113 12.21 -6.77 4.58
C THR A 113 12.20 -7.39 5.98
N TRP A 114 12.20 -6.57 7.03
CA TRP A 114 12.42 -7.05 8.39
C TRP A 114 11.16 -7.51 9.11
N LEU A 115 10.13 -6.66 9.14
CA LEU A 115 8.89 -6.94 9.87
C LEU A 115 7.78 -7.47 8.99
N ARG A 116 7.98 -7.45 7.65
CA ARG A 116 7.05 -7.96 6.66
C ARG A 116 5.67 -7.29 6.69
N PHE A 117 5.63 -6.01 7.07
CA PHE A 117 4.44 -5.19 6.86
C PHE A 117 4.14 -5.08 5.38
N THR A 118 2.90 -5.31 5.00
CA THR A 118 2.49 -5.31 3.59
C THR A 118 1.53 -4.17 3.32
N ASP A 119 1.84 -3.41 2.28
CA ASP A 119 0.98 -2.39 1.69
C ASP A 119 0.43 -2.89 0.35
N ASP A 120 -0.84 -2.62 0.13
CA ASP A 120 -1.53 -2.92 -1.13
C ASP A 120 -1.58 -1.64 -1.99
N LEU A 121 -1.00 -1.73 -3.20
CA LEU A 121 -0.86 -0.64 -4.16
C LEU A 121 -1.76 -0.92 -5.35
N GLU A 122 -2.68 -0.01 -5.63
CA GLU A 122 -3.58 -0.07 -6.79
C GLU A 122 -3.30 1.13 -7.69
N PHE A 123 -3.22 0.87 -9.00
CA PHE A 123 -3.04 1.88 -10.03
C PHE A 123 -4.07 1.64 -11.13
N TRP A 124 -4.72 2.71 -11.57
CA TRP A 124 -5.72 2.64 -12.62
C TRP A 124 -5.53 3.77 -13.62
N LEU A 125 -5.42 3.40 -14.90
CA LEU A 125 -5.42 4.36 -16.00
C LEU A 125 -6.84 4.92 -16.14
N ASP A 126 -7.02 6.18 -15.75
CA ASP A 126 -8.28 6.90 -15.88
C ASP A 126 -8.37 7.55 -17.27
N PRO A 127 -9.15 7.00 -18.19
CA PRO A 127 -9.19 7.51 -19.55
C PRO A 127 -9.90 8.86 -19.65
N ALA A 128 -10.78 9.18 -18.70
CA ALA A 128 -11.53 10.44 -18.72
C ALA A 128 -10.65 11.64 -18.30
N ARG A 129 -9.67 11.40 -17.43
CA ARG A 129 -8.76 12.44 -16.93
C ARG A 129 -7.35 12.36 -17.50
N ASN A 130 -7.05 11.31 -18.25
CA ASN A 130 -5.72 11.02 -18.80
C ASN A 130 -4.63 11.06 -17.74
N VAL A 131 -4.86 10.35 -16.64
CA VAL A 131 -3.92 10.18 -15.51
C VAL A 131 -3.95 8.74 -15.03
N ILE A 132 -2.94 8.36 -14.25
CA ILE A 132 -2.98 7.10 -13.49
C ILE A 132 -3.41 7.43 -12.07
N GLN A 133 -4.60 6.98 -11.69
CA GLN A 133 -5.10 7.06 -10.33
C GLN A 133 -4.33 6.08 -9.45
N VAL A 134 -4.09 6.48 -8.21
CA VAL A 134 -3.25 5.72 -7.27
C VAL A 134 -3.97 5.55 -5.94
N ARG A 135 -3.89 4.36 -5.38
CA ARG A 135 -4.25 4.08 -4.00
C ARG A 135 -3.21 3.20 -3.36
N SER A 136 -2.77 3.55 -2.17
CA SER A 136 -1.93 2.71 -1.32
C SER A 136 -2.59 2.57 0.05
N ALA A 137 -2.57 1.36 0.61
CA ALA A 137 -3.09 1.12 1.95
C ALA A 137 -2.28 0.04 2.65
N SER A 138 -1.86 0.33 3.88
CA SER A 138 -1.24 -0.66 4.75
C SER A 138 -2.30 -1.65 5.26
N ARG A 139 -1.94 -2.94 5.28
CA ARG A 139 -2.79 -3.99 5.87
C ARG A 139 -2.78 -3.94 7.39
N MET A 140 -1.68 -3.45 7.96
CA MET A 140 -1.54 -3.22 9.39
C MET A 140 -1.99 -1.80 9.68
N GLY A 141 -3.25 -1.65 10.02
CA GLY A 141 -3.85 -0.42 10.47
C GLY A 141 -4.68 -0.71 11.71
N LYS A 142 -5.16 0.33 12.37
CA LYS A 142 -6.12 0.14 13.45
C LYS A 142 -7.31 -0.60 12.88
N LYS A 143 -7.63 -1.69 13.53
CA LYS A 143 -8.94 -2.30 13.37
C LYS A 143 -10.02 -1.34 13.83
N ASP A 144 -11.12 -1.43 13.13
CA ASP A 144 -12.43 -0.98 13.55
C ASP A 144 -12.78 -1.53 14.94
#